data_aa94e83c693bdec869d8c2c82b887def
#
_entry.id   aa94e83c693bdec869d8c2c82b887def
#
_cell.length_a   1.000
_cell.length_b   1.000
_cell.length_c   1.000
_cell.angle_alpha   90.00
_cell.angle_beta   90.00
_cell.angle_gamma   90.00
#
_symmetry.space_group_name_H-M   'P 1'
#
loop_
_entity.id
_entity.type
_entity.pdbx_description
1 polymer ?
#
loop_
_entity_poly.entity_id
_entity_poly.type
_entity_poly.pdbx_seq_one_letter_code
_entity_poly.pdbx_strand_id
1 'polypeptide(L)'
;NWKTMVLSLVTSSLLSLKPLFTHGQVDMEPSRTYGDCSIVQATTHHVHELKDNLRPHDALECTLLGSTPKKALMLALTTDRSTYTALDGDKKPFAMFGSGPTENGGYIWMLGTPDVTKHRRHFIKASRDWVQYISKPFGVTANVVLKDNKMAIRWLKFCGAKFLREVEISSHSFYEFIITTK
;
A
#
# COMPACT_ATOMS: atom_id res chain seq x y z
N ASN A 1 8.34 -12.42 -10.47
CA ASN A 1 8.36 -11.09 -9.83
C ASN A 1 6.96 -10.81 -9.29
N TRP A 2 6.82 -10.59 -7.96
CA TRP A 2 5.54 -10.35 -7.30
C TRP A 2 4.73 -9.21 -7.96
N LYS A 3 5.41 -8.13 -8.37
CA LYS A 3 4.76 -7.02 -9.10
C LYS A 3 4.16 -7.52 -10.41
N THR A 4 4.88 -8.33 -11.18
CA THR A 4 4.37 -8.88 -12.45
C THR A 4 3.16 -9.78 -12.20
N MET A 5 3.15 -10.56 -11.12
CA MET A 5 2.04 -11.43 -10.76
C MET A 5 0.82 -10.61 -10.29
N VAL A 6 1.01 -9.66 -9.38
CA VAL A 6 -0.05 -8.74 -8.93
C VAL A 6 -0.55 -7.90 -10.09
N LEU A 7 0.35 -7.41 -10.95
CA LEU A 7 0.00 -6.65 -12.15
C LEU A 7 -0.87 -7.48 -13.11
N SER A 8 -0.51 -8.76 -13.35
CA SER A 8 -1.29 -9.65 -14.21
C SER A 8 -2.69 -9.93 -13.65
N LEU A 9 -2.83 -10.12 -12.33
CA LEU A 9 -4.12 -10.34 -11.68
C LEU A 9 -5.00 -9.07 -11.71
N VAL A 10 -4.38 -7.93 -11.46
CA VAL A 10 -5.06 -6.62 -11.35
C VAL A 10 -5.44 -6.06 -12.71
N THR A 11 -4.63 -6.25 -13.75
CA THR A 11 -4.95 -5.77 -15.11
C THR A 11 -6.21 -6.39 -15.68
N SER A 12 -6.50 -7.66 -15.39
CA SER A 12 -7.72 -8.31 -15.87
C SER A 12 -9.00 -7.66 -15.30
N SER A 13 -8.95 -7.16 -14.09
CA SER A 13 -10.09 -6.48 -13.44
C SER A 13 -10.20 -4.99 -13.79
N LEU A 14 -9.07 -4.34 -14.10
CA LEU A 14 -9.05 -2.93 -14.50
C LEU A 14 -9.41 -2.70 -15.97
N LEU A 15 -9.34 -3.73 -16.84
CA LEU A 15 -9.71 -3.64 -18.26
C LEU A 15 -11.17 -3.19 -18.51
N SER A 16 -12.05 -3.34 -17.51
CA SER A 16 -13.44 -2.87 -17.59
C SER A 16 -13.62 -1.40 -17.18
N LEU A 17 -12.59 -0.75 -16.64
CA LEU A 17 -12.63 0.62 -16.16
C LEU A 17 -11.93 1.53 -17.18
N LYS A 18 -12.66 2.48 -17.76
CA LYS A 18 -12.06 3.49 -18.65
C LYS A 18 -11.07 4.36 -17.86
N PRO A 19 -9.84 4.57 -18.33
CA PRO A 19 -8.88 5.45 -17.68
C PRO A 19 -9.37 6.89 -17.74
N LEU A 20 -9.63 7.49 -16.60
CA LEU A 20 -9.88 8.93 -16.46
C LEU A 20 -8.53 9.63 -16.22
N PHE A 21 -7.79 9.89 -17.31
CA PHE A 21 -6.64 10.78 -17.24
C PHE A 21 -7.12 12.23 -17.17
N THR A 22 -7.12 12.83 -16.00
CA THR A 22 -7.24 14.28 -15.85
C THR A 22 -5.86 14.88 -15.63
N HIS A 23 -5.40 15.69 -16.59
CA HIS A 23 -4.24 16.54 -16.42
C HIS A 23 -4.63 17.75 -15.56
N GLY A 24 -3.82 18.03 -14.55
CA GLY A 24 -3.66 19.36 -13.99
C GLY A 24 -4.53 19.73 -12.80
N GLN A 25 -4.09 19.34 -11.63
CA GLN A 25 -4.18 20.17 -10.42
C GLN A 25 -2.98 19.82 -9.53
N VAL A 26 -2.23 20.84 -9.12
CA VAL A 26 -1.19 20.68 -8.09
C VAL A 26 -1.95 20.55 -6.77
N ASP A 27 -2.23 19.31 -6.37
CA ASP A 27 -2.87 19.05 -5.10
C ASP A 27 -1.86 19.28 -3.97
N MET A 28 -2.31 19.96 -2.94
CA MET A 28 -1.52 20.07 -1.72
C MET A 28 -1.31 18.69 -1.11
N GLU A 29 -0.06 18.36 -0.85
CA GLU A 29 0.32 17.16 -0.13
C GLU A 29 -0.40 17.13 1.23
N PRO A 30 -0.98 16.00 1.66
CA PRO A 30 -1.59 15.88 2.98
C PRO A 30 -0.62 16.27 4.08
N SER A 31 -1.12 16.75 5.21
CA SER A 31 -0.27 17.10 6.35
C SER A 31 0.65 15.94 6.71
N ARG A 32 1.93 16.23 6.87
CA ARG A 32 2.97 15.24 7.16
C ARG A 32 3.07 14.84 8.63
N THR A 33 2.39 15.57 9.52
CA THR A 33 2.43 15.31 10.96
C THR A 33 1.04 15.04 11.51
N TYR A 34 0.90 13.96 12.28
CA TYR A 34 -0.35 13.48 12.85
C TYR A 34 -0.13 13.09 14.31
N GLY A 35 -0.34 14.02 15.23
CA GLY A 35 0.01 13.85 16.63
C GLY A 35 1.51 13.71 16.79
N ASP A 36 1.97 12.62 17.35
CA ASP A 36 3.38 12.25 17.50
C ASP A 36 3.98 11.54 16.27
N CYS A 37 3.13 11.19 15.28
CA CYS A 37 3.58 10.52 14.08
C CYS A 37 3.89 11.51 12.95
N SER A 38 4.88 11.19 12.12
CA SER A 38 5.20 11.92 10.90
C SER A 38 5.28 11.00 9.69
N ILE A 39 4.91 11.51 8.52
CA ILE A 39 5.06 10.80 7.25
C ILE A 39 6.12 11.52 6.45
N VAL A 40 7.12 10.78 6.01
CA VAL A 40 8.27 11.28 5.26
C VAL A 40 8.50 10.44 4.01
N GLN A 41 9.26 10.97 3.06
CA GLN A 41 9.68 10.18 1.92
C GLN A 41 10.52 8.99 2.37
N ALA A 42 10.28 7.82 1.81
CA ALA A 42 10.97 6.60 2.18
C ALA A 42 12.44 6.62 1.74
N THR A 43 13.29 5.97 2.53
CA THR A 43 14.73 5.84 2.28
C THR A 43 15.18 4.40 2.45
N THR A 44 16.38 4.07 1.96
CA THR A 44 17.01 2.76 2.17
C THR A 44 17.23 2.46 3.66
N HIS A 45 17.51 3.48 4.48
CA HIS A 45 17.63 3.33 5.93
C HIS A 45 16.33 2.80 6.55
N HIS A 46 15.17 3.37 6.17
CA HIS A 46 13.88 2.89 6.65
C HIS A 46 13.61 1.43 6.25
N VAL A 47 14.04 1.01 5.05
CA VAL A 47 13.93 -0.41 4.63
C VAL A 47 14.74 -1.30 5.54
N HIS A 48 15.98 -0.90 5.90
CA HIS A 48 16.82 -1.70 6.78
C HIS A 48 16.23 -1.89 8.18
N GLU A 49 15.53 -0.92 8.70
CA GLU A 49 14.86 -1.02 10.00
C GLU A 49 13.55 -1.82 9.96
N LEU A 50 12.81 -1.75 8.85
CA LEU A 50 11.50 -2.40 8.71
C LEU A 50 11.58 -3.88 8.32
N LYS A 51 12.53 -4.26 7.45
CA LYS A 51 12.54 -5.54 6.73
C LYS A 51 12.45 -6.80 7.59
N ASP A 52 13.00 -6.76 8.80
CA ASP A 52 13.05 -7.89 9.72
C ASP A 52 11.97 -7.81 10.83
N ASN A 53 11.20 -6.72 10.85
CA ASN A 53 10.25 -6.40 11.91
C ASN A 53 8.80 -6.28 11.41
N LEU A 54 8.49 -6.74 10.20
CA LEU A 54 7.12 -6.66 9.68
C LEU A 54 6.15 -7.54 10.48
N ARG A 55 4.89 -7.15 10.48
CA ARG A 55 3.80 -8.01 10.99
C ARG A 55 3.83 -9.37 10.30
N PRO A 56 3.51 -10.47 11.01
CA PRO A 56 3.57 -11.82 10.42
C PRO A 56 2.79 -11.96 9.11
N HIS A 57 1.57 -11.40 9.03
CA HIS A 57 0.78 -11.43 7.79
C HIS A 57 1.42 -10.64 6.65
N ASP A 58 2.02 -9.48 6.92
CA ASP A 58 2.68 -8.68 5.89
C ASP A 58 3.93 -9.38 5.35
N ALA A 59 4.72 -10.00 6.22
CA ALA A 59 5.88 -10.79 5.82
C ALA A 59 5.47 -12.05 5.02
N LEU A 60 4.39 -12.72 5.45
CA LEU A 60 3.82 -13.87 4.75
C LEU A 60 3.30 -13.48 3.36
N GLU A 61 2.56 -12.37 3.24
CA GLU A 61 2.09 -11.88 1.93
C GLU A 61 3.26 -11.64 0.97
N CYS A 62 4.35 -11.02 1.42
CA CYS A 62 5.57 -10.87 0.59
C CYS A 62 6.07 -12.22 0.06
N THR A 63 6.12 -13.25 0.92
CA THR A 63 6.59 -14.58 0.55
C THR A 63 5.66 -15.26 -0.42
N LEU A 64 4.36 -15.27 -0.14
CA LEU A 64 3.33 -15.88 -1.01
C LEU A 64 3.28 -15.22 -2.38
N LEU A 65 3.59 -13.93 -2.46
CA LEU A 65 3.69 -13.17 -3.70
C LEU A 65 5.07 -13.31 -4.39
N GLY A 66 5.92 -14.24 -3.95
CA GLY A 66 7.21 -14.56 -4.59
C GLY A 66 8.33 -13.55 -4.33
N SER A 67 8.29 -12.89 -3.17
CA SER A 67 9.31 -11.91 -2.76
C SER A 67 9.77 -12.15 -1.32
N THR A 68 10.62 -11.26 -0.82
CA THR A 68 10.94 -11.13 0.60
C THR A 68 10.63 -9.70 1.04
N PRO A 69 10.39 -9.43 2.34
CA PRO A 69 10.19 -8.08 2.83
C PRO A 69 11.24 -7.09 2.33
N LYS A 70 12.52 -7.43 2.44
CA LYS A 70 13.63 -6.59 1.96
C LYS A 70 13.54 -6.31 0.46
N LYS A 71 13.33 -7.36 -0.37
CA LYS A 71 13.25 -7.19 -1.83
C LYS A 71 12.02 -6.37 -2.24
N ALA A 72 10.87 -6.59 -1.60
CA ALA A 72 9.66 -5.85 -1.89
C ALA A 72 9.83 -4.35 -1.59
N LEU A 73 10.33 -4.01 -0.40
CA LEU A 73 10.56 -2.63 0.03
C LEU A 73 11.63 -1.91 -0.82
N MET A 74 12.76 -2.59 -1.11
CA MET A 74 13.82 -2.01 -1.95
C MET A 74 13.35 -1.77 -3.38
N LEU A 75 12.59 -2.72 -3.95
CA LEU A 75 12.06 -2.56 -5.30
C LEU A 75 11.09 -1.37 -5.38
N ALA A 76 10.27 -1.18 -4.36
CA ALA A 76 9.35 -0.04 -4.29
C ALA A 76 10.06 1.31 -4.31
N LEU A 77 11.21 1.45 -3.65
CA LEU A 77 12.01 2.69 -3.69
C LEU A 77 12.48 3.09 -5.09
N THR A 78 12.67 2.11 -5.97
CA THR A 78 13.26 2.35 -7.30
C THR A 78 12.23 2.38 -8.42
N THR A 79 11.04 1.83 -8.21
CA THR A 79 10.06 1.64 -9.28
C THR A 79 8.72 2.33 -9.04
N ASP A 80 8.41 2.69 -7.78
CA ASP A 80 7.15 3.32 -7.45
C ASP A 80 7.19 4.83 -7.73
N ARG A 81 6.04 5.38 -8.07
CA ARG A 81 5.90 6.82 -8.24
C ARG A 81 6.04 7.56 -6.90
N SER A 82 5.50 6.96 -5.85
CA SER A 82 5.45 7.57 -4.52
C SER A 82 5.64 6.50 -3.46
N THR A 83 6.63 6.67 -2.60
CA THR A 83 6.92 5.77 -1.50
C THR A 83 7.23 6.58 -0.25
N TYR A 84 6.47 6.31 0.81
CA TYR A 84 6.52 7.04 2.07
C TYR A 84 6.72 6.11 3.26
N THR A 85 7.25 6.65 4.34
CA THR A 85 7.43 5.97 5.62
C THR A 85 6.73 6.74 6.72
N ALA A 86 5.98 6.04 7.56
CA ALA A 86 5.43 6.56 8.79
C ALA A 86 6.42 6.34 9.94
N LEU A 87 6.77 7.41 10.63
CA LEU A 87 7.68 7.44 11.77
C LEU A 87 6.90 7.79 13.04
N ASP A 88 7.30 7.22 14.17
CA ASP A 88 6.80 7.59 15.50
C ASP A 88 7.47 8.86 16.04
N GLY A 89 7.16 9.21 17.29
CA GLY A 89 7.74 10.39 17.98
C GLY A 89 9.26 10.33 18.12
N ASP A 90 9.83 9.13 18.21
CA ASP A 90 11.27 8.88 18.32
C ASP A 90 11.94 8.74 16.93
N LYS A 91 11.20 9.03 15.86
CA LYS A 91 11.64 8.91 14.46
C LYS A 91 11.89 7.47 14.00
N LYS A 92 11.38 6.49 14.73
CA LYS A 92 11.47 5.08 14.36
C LYS A 92 10.41 4.74 13.31
N PRO A 93 10.77 4.08 12.20
CA PRO A 93 9.82 3.68 11.18
C PRO A 93 8.93 2.52 11.65
N PHE A 94 7.63 2.64 11.46
CA PHE A 94 6.66 1.58 11.81
C PHE A 94 5.78 1.13 10.64
N ALA A 95 5.73 1.87 9.54
CA ALA A 95 5.07 1.45 8.31
C ALA A 95 5.70 2.13 7.10
N MET A 96 5.67 1.45 5.97
CA MET A 96 6.06 1.97 4.66
C MET A 96 4.96 1.65 3.66
N PHE A 97 4.62 2.61 2.80
CA PHE A 97 3.51 2.49 1.86
C PHE A 97 3.80 3.28 0.59
N GLY A 98 3.12 2.92 -0.48
CA GLY A 98 3.34 3.60 -1.75
C GLY A 98 2.37 3.16 -2.83
N SER A 99 2.60 3.72 -4.01
CA SER A 99 1.85 3.42 -5.23
C SER A 99 2.74 3.53 -6.46
N GLY A 100 2.42 2.75 -7.46
CA GLY A 100 3.13 2.74 -8.72
C GLY A 100 2.20 2.46 -9.91
N PRO A 101 2.67 2.67 -11.16
CA PRO A 101 1.86 2.49 -12.34
C PRO A 101 1.61 1.02 -12.68
N THR A 102 0.46 0.77 -13.31
CA THR A 102 0.12 -0.44 -14.06
C THR A 102 -0.30 -0.03 -15.47
N GLU A 103 -0.55 -0.99 -16.37
CA GLU A 103 -1.05 -0.69 -17.72
C GLU A 103 -2.41 0.05 -17.71
N ASN A 104 -3.26 -0.22 -16.72
CA ASN A 104 -4.64 0.29 -16.67
C ASN A 104 -4.98 1.07 -15.39
N GLY A 105 -3.99 1.67 -14.74
CA GLY A 105 -4.19 2.42 -13.50
C GLY A 105 -2.94 2.37 -12.62
N GLY A 106 -3.11 2.05 -11.35
CA GLY A 106 -2.01 1.89 -10.42
C GLY A 106 -2.18 0.73 -9.46
N TYR A 107 -1.11 0.34 -8.79
CA TYR A 107 -1.16 -0.50 -7.61
C TYR A 107 -0.86 0.33 -6.36
N ILE A 108 -1.37 -0.12 -5.22
CA ILE A 108 -1.15 0.50 -3.91
C ILE A 108 -0.78 -0.59 -2.90
N TRP A 109 0.10 -0.27 -1.97
CA TRP A 109 0.57 -1.22 -0.97
C TRP A 109 0.94 -0.55 0.34
N MET A 110 0.94 -1.32 1.42
CA MET A 110 1.46 -0.94 2.73
C MET A 110 2.02 -2.18 3.43
N LEU A 111 3.20 -2.03 4.03
CA LEU A 111 3.83 -3.01 4.91
C LEU A 111 4.15 -2.32 6.24
N GLY A 112 3.83 -2.96 7.36
CA GLY A 112 4.01 -2.35 8.66
C GLY A 112 4.52 -3.31 9.72
N THR A 113 5.08 -2.75 10.78
CA THR A 113 5.47 -3.47 12.00
C THR A 113 4.25 -3.61 12.93
N PRO A 114 4.32 -4.44 13.98
CA PRO A 114 3.29 -4.49 15.02
C PRO A 114 2.98 -3.12 15.66
N ASP A 115 3.91 -2.17 15.61
CA ASP A 115 3.75 -0.83 16.18
C ASP A 115 2.69 0.03 15.46
N VAL A 116 2.27 -0.34 14.24
CA VAL A 116 1.09 0.27 13.58
C VAL A 116 -0.13 0.29 14.52
N THR A 117 -0.29 -0.74 15.37
CA THR A 117 -1.41 -0.81 16.32
C THR A 117 -1.29 0.20 17.46
N LYS A 118 -0.07 0.55 17.88
CA LYS A 118 0.20 1.57 18.91
C LYS A 118 -0.19 2.96 18.40
N HIS A 119 0.14 3.25 17.16
CA HIS A 119 -0.09 4.55 16.52
C HIS A 119 -1.41 4.65 15.75
N ARG A 120 -2.28 3.63 15.87
CA ARG A 120 -3.52 3.49 15.07
C ARG A 120 -4.42 4.73 15.06
N ARG A 121 -4.52 5.46 16.19
CA ARG A 121 -5.43 6.60 16.31
C ARG A 121 -5.10 7.70 15.31
N HIS A 122 -3.82 8.09 15.22
CA HIS A 122 -3.35 9.15 14.34
C HIS A 122 -3.11 8.64 12.92
N PHE A 123 -2.42 7.51 12.80
CA PHE A 123 -2.07 6.91 11.51
C PHE A 123 -3.31 6.47 10.71
N ILE A 124 -4.27 5.78 11.32
CA ILE A 124 -5.49 5.34 10.62
C ILE A 124 -6.30 6.55 10.16
N LYS A 125 -6.44 7.58 11.00
CA LYS A 125 -7.16 8.79 10.64
C LYS A 125 -6.56 9.48 9.42
N ALA A 126 -5.23 9.57 9.37
CA ALA A 126 -4.48 10.14 8.25
C ALA A 126 -4.48 9.24 7.01
N SER A 127 -4.52 7.92 7.17
CA SER A 127 -4.31 6.97 6.08
C SER A 127 -5.34 7.09 4.96
N ARG A 128 -6.57 7.52 5.26
CA ARG A 128 -7.59 7.74 4.22
C ARG A 128 -7.20 8.85 3.25
N ASP A 129 -6.70 9.95 3.76
CA ASP A 129 -6.27 11.10 2.94
C ASP A 129 -5.02 10.74 2.14
N TRP A 130 -4.06 10.04 2.77
CA TRP A 130 -2.86 9.57 2.10
C TRP A 130 -3.14 8.54 1.00
N VAL A 131 -4.05 7.59 1.24
CA VAL A 131 -4.48 6.63 0.23
C VAL A 131 -5.09 7.35 -0.97
N GLN A 132 -5.95 8.34 -0.76
CA GLN A 132 -6.50 9.16 -1.85
C GLN A 132 -5.41 9.94 -2.57
N TYR A 133 -4.51 10.58 -1.84
CA TYR A 133 -3.41 11.36 -2.39
C TYR A 133 -2.49 10.52 -3.31
N ILE A 134 -1.98 9.36 -2.83
CA ILE A 134 -1.08 8.53 -3.63
C ILE A 134 -1.78 7.75 -4.75
N SER A 135 -3.10 7.54 -4.67
CA SER A 135 -3.89 6.90 -5.72
C SER A 135 -4.34 7.86 -6.84
N LYS A 136 -4.41 9.15 -6.54
CA LYS A 136 -4.96 10.16 -7.46
C LYS A 136 -4.31 10.20 -8.85
N PRO A 137 -2.97 10.07 -9.01
CA PRO A 137 -2.34 10.05 -10.33
C PRO A 137 -2.82 8.92 -11.24
N PHE A 138 -3.45 7.90 -10.68
CA PHE A 138 -3.89 6.70 -11.41
C PHE A 138 -5.40 6.63 -11.61
N GLY A 139 -6.19 7.47 -10.89
CA GLY A 139 -7.64 7.38 -10.86
C GLY A 139 -8.17 6.12 -10.15
N VAL A 140 -7.60 4.97 -10.45
CA VAL A 140 -7.89 3.68 -9.80
C VAL A 140 -6.58 3.01 -9.41
N THR A 141 -6.51 2.54 -8.18
CA THR A 141 -5.43 1.66 -7.72
C THR A 141 -5.99 0.34 -7.22
N ALA A 142 -5.23 -0.73 -7.35
CA ALA A 142 -5.65 -2.07 -6.98
C ALA A 142 -4.51 -2.85 -6.33
N ASN A 143 -4.85 -3.91 -5.61
CA ASN A 143 -3.91 -4.93 -5.12
C ASN A 143 -4.70 -6.14 -4.61
N VAL A 144 -3.98 -7.09 -4.02
CA VAL A 144 -4.54 -8.23 -3.29
C VAL A 144 -4.16 -8.15 -1.81
N VAL A 145 -4.98 -8.74 -0.95
CA VAL A 145 -4.73 -8.85 0.49
C VAL A 145 -5.07 -10.26 0.96
N LEU A 146 -4.22 -10.85 1.78
CA LEU A 146 -4.44 -12.19 2.35
C LEU A 146 -5.77 -12.21 3.13
N LYS A 147 -6.64 -13.17 2.84
CA LYS A 147 -7.97 -13.31 3.45
C LYS A 147 -7.94 -13.37 4.98
N ASP A 148 -6.85 -13.91 5.54
CA ASP A 148 -6.66 -14.02 6.98
C ASP A 148 -6.08 -12.76 7.64
N ASN A 149 -5.61 -11.80 6.85
CA ASN A 149 -5.16 -10.49 7.34
C ASN A 149 -6.34 -9.56 7.66
N LYS A 150 -7.12 -9.94 8.68
CA LYS A 150 -8.36 -9.24 9.07
C LYS A 150 -8.13 -7.77 9.45
N MET A 151 -6.92 -7.43 9.94
CA MET A 151 -6.56 -6.06 10.28
C MET A 151 -6.41 -5.22 9.02
N ALA A 152 -5.67 -5.69 8.03
CA ALA A 152 -5.51 -5.01 6.76
C ALA A 152 -6.85 -4.85 6.01
N ILE A 153 -7.71 -5.89 6.02
CA ILE A 153 -9.03 -5.84 5.40
C ILE A 153 -9.90 -4.75 6.03
N ARG A 154 -9.91 -4.64 7.37
CA ARG A 154 -10.67 -3.58 8.07
C ARG A 154 -10.15 -2.19 7.74
N TRP A 155 -8.82 -2.03 7.70
CA TRP A 155 -8.20 -0.77 7.32
C TRP A 155 -8.50 -0.40 5.86
N LEU A 156 -8.38 -1.33 4.92
CA LEU A 156 -8.72 -1.12 3.52
C LEU A 156 -10.18 -0.68 3.34
N LYS A 157 -11.12 -1.33 4.04
CA LYS A 157 -12.54 -0.91 4.06
C LYS A 157 -12.71 0.53 4.55
N PHE A 158 -11.99 0.90 5.62
CA PHE A 158 -11.99 2.27 6.13
C PHE A 158 -11.44 3.27 5.10
N CYS A 159 -10.41 2.90 4.34
CA CYS A 159 -9.83 3.71 3.25
C CYS A 159 -10.71 3.78 1.99
N GLY A 160 -11.84 3.05 1.95
CA GLY A 160 -12.77 3.07 0.84
C GLY A 160 -12.52 2.01 -0.23
N ALA A 161 -11.73 0.99 0.08
CA ALA A 161 -11.52 -0.13 -0.83
C ALA A 161 -12.81 -0.91 -1.11
N LYS A 162 -13.01 -1.27 -2.37
CA LYS A 162 -14.04 -2.20 -2.82
C LYS A 162 -13.39 -3.54 -3.11
N PHE A 163 -13.88 -4.59 -2.46
CA PHE A 163 -13.43 -5.96 -2.69
C PHE A 163 -14.19 -6.55 -3.88
N LEU A 164 -13.47 -7.12 -4.83
CA LEU A 164 -14.03 -7.59 -6.10
C LEU A 164 -14.30 -9.10 -6.07
N ARG A 165 -13.26 -9.88 -5.82
CA ARG A 165 -13.32 -11.35 -5.83
C ARG A 165 -12.27 -11.97 -4.93
N GLU A 166 -12.46 -13.22 -4.62
CA GLU A 166 -11.45 -14.08 -4.01
C GLU A 166 -10.59 -14.72 -5.10
N VAL A 167 -9.28 -14.76 -4.90
CA VAL A 167 -8.30 -15.37 -5.79
C VAL A 167 -7.37 -16.26 -4.98
N GLU A 168 -6.93 -17.36 -5.55
CA GLU A 168 -5.95 -18.25 -4.93
C GLU A 168 -4.54 -17.93 -5.44
N ILE A 169 -3.59 -17.74 -4.52
CA ILE A 169 -2.18 -17.48 -4.80
C ILE A 169 -1.35 -18.35 -3.86
N SER A 170 -0.47 -19.20 -4.42
CA SER A 170 0.38 -20.10 -3.62
C SER A 170 -0.43 -20.91 -2.58
N SER A 171 -1.58 -21.46 -3.00
CA SER A 171 -2.51 -22.23 -2.15
C SER A 171 -3.08 -21.47 -0.96
N HIS A 172 -3.12 -20.14 -1.04
CA HIS A 172 -3.74 -19.27 -0.04
C HIS A 172 -4.78 -18.37 -0.69
N SER A 173 -5.87 -18.11 0.03
CA SER A 173 -6.94 -17.23 -0.43
C SER A 173 -6.60 -15.76 -0.19
N PHE A 174 -6.72 -14.96 -1.21
CA PHE A 174 -6.59 -13.51 -1.19
C PHE A 174 -7.90 -12.85 -1.65
N TYR A 175 -8.13 -11.63 -1.22
CA TYR A 175 -9.12 -10.76 -1.82
C TYR A 175 -8.46 -9.76 -2.74
N GLU A 176 -8.93 -9.68 -3.98
CA GLU A 176 -8.62 -8.57 -4.87
C GLU A 176 -9.46 -7.36 -4.49
N PHE A 177 -8.85 -6.18 -4.43
CA PHE A 177 -9.53 -4.93 -4.11
C PHE A 177 -9.09 -3.79 -5.01
N ILE A 178 -9.96 -2.80 -5.14
CA ILE A 178 -9.68 -1.53 -5.81
C ILE A 178 -9.99 -0.35 -4.89
N ILE A 179 -9.27 0.75 -5.13
CA ILE A 179 -9.56 2.07 -4.55
C ILE A 179 -9.71 3.05 -5.71
N THR A 180 -10.86 3.70 -5.76
CA THR A 180 -11.12 4.77 -6.73
C THR A 180 -10.89 6.12 -6.05
N THR A 181 -10.24 7.04 -6.75
CA THR A 181 -10.11 8.43 -6.30
C THR A 181 -11.38 9.21 -6.59
N LYS A 182 -11.64 10.19 -5.75
CA LYS A 182 -12.74 11.14 -5.90
C LYS A 182 -12.29 12.35 -6.69
#